data_17dc948ad488e89cd74f98f1649b28d3
#
_entry.id   17dc948ad488e89cd74f98f1649b28d3
#
_cell.length_a   1.000
_cell.length_b   1.000
_cell.length_c   1.000
_cell.angle_alpha   90.00
_cell.angle_beta   90.00
_cell.angle_gamma   90.00
#
_symmetry.space_group_name_H-M   'P 1'
#
loop_
_entity.id
_entity.type
_entity.pdbx_description
1 polymer ?
#
loop_
_entity_poly.entity_id
_entity_poly.type
_entity_poly.pdbx_seq_one_letter_code
_entity_poly.pdbx_strand_id
1 'polypeptide(L)'
;MIEIREIDGAHRADINLPNEPFRLSGRMEPSYADGRWGYREVLFDKENVPEMCFPDEDYDYEAMKENSVFLGAYDGEECVGLAILQEAFFKYMYLYDLKVSGA
;
A
#
# COMPACT_ATOMS: atom_id res chain seq x y z
N MET A 1 -10.61 9.80 15.64
CA MET A 1 -10.18 8.44 15.98
C MET A 1 -10.27 7.55 14.76
N ILE A 2 -9.25 6.76 14.51
CA ILE A 2 -9.23 5.86 13.35
C ILE A 2 -9.96 4.57 13.69
N GLU A 3 -10.88 4.17 12.82
CA GLU A 3 -11.56 2.89 12.91
C GLU A 3 -11.21 2.03 11.71
N ILE A 4 -11.04 0.73 11.94
CA ILE A 4 -10.86 -0.23 10.87
C ILE A 4 -12.21 -0.89 10.60
N ARG A 5 -12.66 -0.81 9.34
CA ARG A 5 -13.93 -1.37 8.90
C ARG A 5 -13.73 -2.19 7.65
N GLU A 6 -14.54 -3.23 7.48
CA GLU A 6 -14.60 -3.93 6.20
C GLU A 6 -15.34 -3.04 5.18
N ILE A 7 -14.75 -2.90 4.00
CA ILE A 7 -15.36 -2.11 2.92
C ILE A 7 -16.38 -2.97 2.18
N ASP A 8 -17.61 -2.52 2.14
CA ASP A 8 -18.71 -3.20 1.48
C ASP A 8 -19.05 -2.56 0.13
N GLY A 9 -20.09 -3.06 -0.52
CA GLY A 9 -20.52 -2.53 -1.82
C GLY A 9 -20.94 -1.07 -1.80
N ALA A 10 -21.45 -0.58 -0.67
CA ALA A 10 -21.86 0.81 -0.54
C ALA A 10 -20.67 1.77 -0.52
N HIS A 11 -19.51 1.27 -0.12
CA HIS A 11 -18.28 2.05 -0.03
C HIS A 11 -17.22 1.58 -1.01
N ARG A 12 -17.63 0.91 -2.09
CA ARG A 12 -16.71 0.26 -3.04
C ARG A 12 -15.67 1.21 -3.65
N ALA A 13 -15.99 2.49 -3.76
CA ALA A 13 -15.04 3.45 -4.31
C ALA A 13 -13.78 3.59 -3.47
N ASP A 14 -13.85 3.25 -2.19
CA ASP A 14 -12.70 3.38 -1.28
C ASP A 14 -11.60 2.37 -1.56
N ILE A 15 -11.90 1.29 -2.29
CA ILE A 15 -10.84 0.32 -2.67
C ILE A 15 -9.88 0.90 -3.71
N ASN A 16 -10.27 1.98 -4.36
CA ASN A 16 -9.42 2.70 -5.30
C ASN A 16 -8.89 4.00 -4.70
N LEU A 17 -8.54 3.96 -3.41
CA LEU A 17 -7.93 5.09 -2.74
C LEU A 17 -6.73 5.59 -3.55
N PRO A 18 -6.69 6.89 -3.91
CA PRO A 18 -5.61 7.41 -4.74
C PRO A 18 -4.25 7.22 -4.11
N ASN A 19 -3.25 6.96 -4.93
CA ASN A 19 -1.87 6.95 -4.48
C ASN A 19 -1.40 8.38 -4.31
N GLU A 20 -0.66 8.63 -3.24
CA GLU A 20 -0.14 9.95 -2.95
C GLU A 20 1.35 10.00 -3.26
N PRO A 21 1.88 11.16 -3.67
CA PRO A 21 3.30 11.29 -3.86
C PRO A 21 4.06 11.18 -2.54
N PHE A 22 5.24 10.65 -2.59
CA PHE A 22 6.12 10.58 -1.42
C PHE A 22 7.53 10.98 -1.83
N ARG A 23 8.28 11.45 -0.83
CA ARG A 23 9.65 11.90 -1.06
C ARG A 23 10.60 10.75 -0.85
N LEU A 24 11.53 10.61 -1.79
CA LEU A 24 12.61 9.62 -1.69
C LEU A 24 13.80 10.28 -1.01
N SER A 25 14.06 9.92 0.24
CA SER A 25 15.19 10.48 0.98
C SER A 25 16.52 9.78 0.67
N GLY A 26 16.45 8.63 0.01
CA GLY A 26 17.65 7.88 -0.32
C GLY A 26 17.31 6.54 -0.95
N ARG A 27 18.33 5.74 -1.12
CA ARG A 27 18.17 4.37 -1.61
C ARG A 27 19.10 3.44 -0.84
N MET A 28 18.75 2.18 -0.83
CA MET A 28 19.60 1.13 -0.28
C MET A 28 20.21 0.34 -1.42
N GLU A 29 21.53 0.19 -1.39
CA GLU A 29 22.23 -0.64 -2.36
C GLU A 29 22.59 -1.96 -1.69
N PRO A 30 21.87 -3.05 -2.00
CA PRO A 30 22.20 -4.34 -1.42
C PRO A 30 23.43 -4.93 -2.07
N SER A 31 24.14 -5.78 -1.32
CA SER A 31 25.30 -6.49 -1.82
C SER A 31 25.33 -7.90 -1.27
N TYR A 32 25.95 -8.79 -2.03
CA TYR A 32 26.16 -10.17 -1.62
C TYR A 32 27.59 -10.56 -1.99
N ALA A 33 28.41 -10.89 -1.00
CA ALA A 33 29.79 -11.32 -1.21
C ALA A 33 30.20 -12.27 -0.09
N ASP A 34 30.99 -13.29 -0.45
CA ASP A 34 31.55 -14.27 0.50
C ASP A 34 30.46 -14.94 1.36
N GLY A 35 29.30 -15.20 0.78
CA GLY A 35 28.19 -15.83 1.48
C GLY A 35 27.45 -14.91 2.43
N ARG A 36 27.67 -13.61 2.36
CA ARG A 36 27.04 -12.64 3.26
C ARG A 36 26.26 -11.58 2.50
N TRP A 37 25.09 -11.24 3.04
CA TRP A 37 24.33 -10.09 2.59
C TRP A 37 24.78 -8.84 3.33
N GLY A 38 24.87 -7.75 2.61
CA GLY A 38 25.14 -6.46 3.19
C GLY A 38 24.35 -5.39 2.44
N TYR A 39 24.48 -4.16 2.89
CA TYR A 39 23.85 -3.05 2.21
C TYR A 39 24.60 -1.76 2.49
N ARG A 40 24.37 -0.79 1.63
CA ARG A 40 24.84 0.59 1.79
C ARG A 40 23.67 1.51 1.58
N GLU A 41 23.52 2.49 2.47
CA GLU A 41 22.52 3.53 2.32
C GLU A 41 23.13 4.70 1.57
N VAL A 42 22.40 5.18 0.55
CA VAL A 42 22.77 6.38 -0.18
C VAL A 42 21.67 7.40 0.04
N LEU A 43 21.99 8.45 0.80
CA LEU A 43 21.03 9.51 1.09
C LEU A 43 21.11 10.59 0.03
N PHE A 44 19.95 11.06 -0.42
CA PHE A 44 19.89 12.15 -1.37
C PHE A 44 20.03 13.48 -0.65
N ASP A 45 20.53 14.48 -1.37
CA ASP A 45 20.63 15.83 -0.87
C ASP A 45 19.23 16.37 -0.54
N LYS A 46 19.07 16.96 0.66
CA LYS A 46 17.78 17.46 1.12
C LYS A 46 17.15 18.48 0.18
N GLU A 47 17.96 19.22 -0.57
CA GLU A 47 17.48 20.22 -1.50
C GLU A 47 16.99 19.61 -2.82
N ASN A 48 17.38 18.38 -3.12
CA ASN A 48 17.10 17.72 -4.38
C ASN A 48 16.41 16.37 -4.18
N VAL A 49 15.64 16.23 -3.11
CA VAL A 49 14.90 14.99 -2.84
C VAL A 49 13.79 14.83 -3.88
N PRO A 50 13.83 13.76 -4.70
CA PRO A 50 12.78 13.54 -5.68
C PRO A 50 11.49 13.09 -5.04
N GLU A 51 10.38 13.43 -5.67
CA GLU A 51 9.08 12.86 -5.33
C GLU A 51 8.75 11.73 -6.29
N MET A 52 8.10 10.71 -5.77
CA MET A 52 7.64 9.58 -6.54
C MET A 52 6.19 9.31 -6.21
N CYS A 53 5.41 8.94 -7.22
CA CYS A 53 4.03 8.55 -7.03
C CYS A 53 3.72 7.38 -7.96
N PHE A 54 3.19 6.30 -7.39
CA PHE A 54 2.74 5.18 -8.21
C PHE A 54 1.45 5.56 -8.94
N PRO A 55 1.22 5.02 -10.14
CA PRO A 55 -0.06 5.21 -10.83
C PRO A 55 -1.22 4.66 -9.99
N ASP A 56 -2.37 5.32 -10.08
CA ASP A 56 -3.55 4.84 -9.37
C ASP A 56 -4.02 3.51 -9.95
N GLU A 57 -4.44 2.62 -9.07
CA GLU A 57 -5.06 1.36 -9.44
C GLU A 57 -6.52 1.58 -9.83
N ASP A 58 -7.07 0.64 -10.57
CA ASP A 58 -8.48 0.64 -10.93
C ASP A 58 -9.06 -0.75 -10.65
N TYR A 59 -9.29 -1.02 -9.37
CA TYR A 59 -9.79 -2.31 -8.93
C TYR A 59 -11.29 -2.42 -9.16
N ASP A 60 -11.72 -3.59 -9.61
CA ASP A 60 -13.11 -3.92 -9.79
C ASP A 60 -13.62 -4.68 -8.57
N TYR A 61 -14.40 -3.99 -7.73
CA TYR A 61 -14.95 -4.58 -6.52
C TYR A 61 -15.77 -5.83 -6.81
N GLU A 62 -16.63 -5.79 -7.82
CA GLU A 62 -17.51 -6.92 -8.14
C GLU A 62 -16.71 -8.16 -8.58
N ALA A 63 -15.61 -7.95 -9.30
CA ALA A 63 -14.77 -9.06 -9.74
C ALA A 63 -13.94 -9.65 -8.60
N MET A 64 -13.59 -8.86 -7.60
CA MET A 64 -12.66 -9.24 -6.54
C MET A 64 -13.34 -9.71 -5.26
N LYS A 65 -14.59 -9.31 -5.02
CA LYS A 65 -15.24 -9.51 -3.72
C LYS A 65 -15.39 -10.96 -3.28
N GLU A 66 -15.39 -11.91 -4.21
CA GLU A 66 -15.59 -13.32 -3.89
C GLU A 66 -14.37 -13.94 -3.23
N ASN A 67 -13.19 -13.45 -3.55
CA ASN A 67 -11.93 -14.00 -3.01
C ASN A 67 -11.10 -12.98 -2.24
N SER A 68 -11.63 -11.80 -1.98
CA SER A 68 -10.89 -10.72 -1.36
C SER A 68 -11.66 -10.10 -0.22
N VAL A 69 -10.93 -9.63 0.77
CA VAL A 69 -11.46 -8.83 1.87
C VAL A 69 -10.81 -7.46 1.78
N PHE A 70 -11.64 -6.43 1.84
CA PHE A 70 -11.18 -5.05 1.77
C PHE A 70 -11.35 -4.42 3.14
N LEU A 71 -10.26 -3.98 3.75
CA LEU A 71 -10.28 -3.32 5.04
C LEU A 71 -9.91 -1.86 4.84
N GLY A 72 -10.73 -0.98 5.35
CA GLY A 72 -10.48 0.46 5.30
C GLY A 72 -10.20 1.01 6.68
N ALA A 73 -9.28 1.95 6.75
CA ALA A 73 -9.07 2.76 7.93
C ALA A 73 -9.81 4.07 7.71
N TYR A 74 -10.67 4.44 8.64
CA TYR A 74 -11.54 5.59 8.50
C TYR A 74 -11.32 6.59 9.63
N ASP A 75 -11.20 7.84 9.26
CA ASP A 75 -11.25 8.95 10.21
C ASP A 75 -12.61 9.64 9.99
N GLY A 76 -13.60 9.29 10.83
CA GLY A 76 -14.97 9.67 10.57
C GLY A 76 -15.51 8.94 9.34
N GLU A 77 -15.88 9.68 8.32
CA GLU A 77 -16.38 9.13 7.05
C GLU A 77 -15.31 9.09 5.95
N GLU A 78 -14.11 9.61 6.23
CA GLU A 78 -13.04 9.65 5.26
C GLU A 78 -12.17 8.40 5.34
N CYS A 79 -11.96 7.74 4.20
CA CYS A 79 -11.07 6.60 4.10
C CYS A 79 -9.62 7.10 3.99
N VAL A 80 -8.81 6.77 4.98
CA VAL A 80 -7.42 7.22 5.04
C VAL A 80 -6.42 6.08 4.91
N GLY A 81 -6.89 4.87 4.73
CA GLY A 81 -6.03 3.72 4.53
C GLY A 81 -6.80 2.54 3.96
N LEU A 82 -6.08 1.63 3.33
CA LEU A 82 -6.65 0.48 2.65
C LEU A 82 -5.73 -0.72 2.78
N ALA A 83 -6.30 -1.87 3.06
CA ALA A 83 -5.60 -3.14 2.95
C ALA A 83 -6.51 -4.11 2.19
N ILE A 84 -5.96 -4.79 1.20
CA ILE A 84 -6.67 -5.81 0.43
C ILE A 84 -6.01 -7.15 0.68
N LEU A 85 -6.79 -8.10 1.17
CA LEU A 85 -6.35 -9.46 1.43
C LEU A 85 -7.06 -10.41 0.47
N GLN A 86 -6.31 -11.31 -0.14
CA GLN A 86 -6.88 -12.31 -1.05
C GLN A 86 -6.56 -13.72 -0.58
N GLU A 87 -7.47 -14.65 -0.86
CA GLU A 87 -7.19 -16.05 -0.66
C GLU A 87 -6.12 -16.51 -1.66
N ALA A 88 -5.09 -17.15 -1.15
CA ALA A 88 -4.09 -17.81 -1.95
C ALA A 88 -4.23 -19.32 -1.78
N PHE A 89 -3.57 -20.09 -2.64
CA PHE A 89 -3.62 -21.54 -2.53
C PHE A 89 -2.89 -22.02 -1.26
N PHE A 90 -3.18 -23.26 -0.83
CA PHE A 90 -2.63 -23.88 0.38
C PHE A 90 -2.99 -23.14 1.68
N LYS A 91 -4.18 -22.54 1.73
CA LYS A 91 -4.69 -21.85 2.93
C LYS A 91 -3.90 -20.62 3.36
N TYR A 92 -3.15 -20.01 2.45
CA TYR A 92 -2.48 -18.75 2.71
C TYR A 92 -3.39 -17.59 2.35
N MET A 93 -3.20 -16.48 3.07
CA MET A 93 -3.78 -15.20 2.70
C MET A 93 -2.67 -14.33 2.12
N TYR A 94 -2.98 -13.68 1.01
CA TYR A 94 -2.05 -12.80 0.33
C TYR A 94 -2.42 -11.34 0.60
N LEU A 95 -1.47 -10.58 1.15
CA LEU A 95 -1.66 -9.13 1.26
C LEU A 95 -1.44 -8.52 -0.11
N TYR A 96 -2.54 -8.26 -0.80
CA TYR A 96 -2.52 -7.83 -2.20
C TYR A 96 -2.14 -6.37 -2.34
N ASP A 97 -2.63 -5.53 -1.43
CA ASP A 97 -2.32 -4.10 -1.43
C ASP A 97 -2.43 -3.53 -0.03
N LEU A 98 -1.62 -2.54 0.25
CA LEU A 98 -1.65 -1.79 1.51
C LEU A 98 -1.23 -0.37 1.23
N LYS A 99 -2.08 0.58 1.59
CA LYS A 99 -1.73 1.99 1.47
C LYS A 99 -2.36 2.82 2.57
N VAL A 100 -1.70 3.90 2.92
CA VAL A 100 -2.13 4.82 3.98
C VAL A 100 -1.93 6.24 3.46
N SER A 101 -2.93 7.08 3.70
CA SER A 101 -2.83 8.51 3.40
C SER A 101 -1.79 9.16 4.30
N GLY A 102 -1.03 10.10 3.72
CA GLY A 102 -0.05 10.88 4.46
C GLY A 102 -0.61 12.10 5.18
N ALA A 103 -1.90 12.34 5.01
CA ALA A 103 -2.56 13.52 5.61
C ALA A 103 -2.84 13.36 7.11
#